data_4256bbbe7df6119b038184fa05c1899a
#
_entry.id   4256bbbe7df6119b038184fa05c1899a
#
_cell.length_a   1.000
_cell.length_b   1.000
_cell.length_c   1.000
_cell.angle_alpha   90.00
_cell.angle_beta   90.00
_cell.angle_gamma   90.00
#
_symmetry.space_group_name_H-M   'P 1'
#
loop_
_entity.id
_entity.type
_entity.pdbx_description
1 polymer ?
#
loop_
_entity_poly.entity_id
_entity_poly.type
_entity_poly.pdbx_seq_one_letter_code
_entity_poly.pdbx_strand_id
1 'polypeptide(L)'
;MSVVYASTTPLPLLVAQRIDWIEACGNYAILHVGPRNHFLRETMSALETLLPPHDFLRVSRSAILHLDRVKEVHTANGGHHFALLKNGQRVSFTRSVREVTSRLRNV
;
A
#
# COMPACT_ATOMS: atom_id res chain seq x y z
N MET A 1 -16.28 4.56 7.99
CA MET A 1 -17.24 4.63 6.87
C MET A 1 -16.55 4.20 5.57
N SER A 2 -17.20 3.38 4.79
CA SER A 2 -16.64 2.89 3.54
C SER A 2 -17.31 3.56 2.35
N VAL A 3 -16.52 3.92 1.35
CA VAL A 3 -17.00 4.53 0.12
C VAL A 3 -16.52 3.68 -1.05
N VAL A 4 -17.41 3.43 -2.01
CA VAL A 4 -17.10 2.66 -3.21
C VAL A 4 -16.97 3.61 -4.38
N TYR A 5 -15.85 3.52 -5.09
CA TYR A 5 -15.59 4.33 -6.29
C TYR A 5 -15.61 3.46 -7.53
N ALA A 6 -16.13 4.01 -8.62
CA ALA A 6 -15.95 3.42 -9.94
C ALA A 6 -14.60 3.90 -10.49
N SER A 7 -13.75 2.99 -10.92
CA SER A 7 -12.39 3.33 -11.31
C SER A 7 -12.28 3.49 -12.81
N THR A 8 -12.66 4.63 -13.32
CA THR A 8 -12.52 4.96 -14.75
C THR A 8 -11.50 6.04 -15.01
N THR A 9 -10.98 6.69 -13.97
CA THR A 9 -10.02 7.78 -14.08
C THR A 9 -8.84 7.54 -13.16
N PRO A 10 -7.65 8.09 -13.48
CA PRO A 10 -6.51 8.04 -12.57
C PRO A 10 -6.85 8.69 -11.23
N LEU A 11 -6.25 8.16 -10.15
CA LEU A 11 -6.39 8.77 -8.84
C LEU A 11 -5.69 10.12 -8.82
N PRO A 12 -6.35 11.18 -8.34
CA PRO A 12 -5.66 12.46 -8.15
C PRO A 12 -4.48 12.33 -7.19
N LEU A 13 -3.41 13.03 -7.47
CA LEU A 13 -2.21 12.99 -6.64
C LEU A 13 -2.52 13.35 -5.18
N LEU A 14 -3.39 14.32 -4.97
CA LEU A 14 -3.77 14.73 -3.62
C LEU A 14 -4.43 13.61 -2.83
N VAL A 15 -5.26 12.80 -3.49
CA VAL A 15 -5.89 11.63 -2.86
C VAL A 15 -4.85 10.56 -2.59
N ALA A 16 -3.96 10.31 -3.56
CA ALA A 16 -2.92 9.31 -3.40
C ALA A 16 -2.03 9.62 -2.19
N GLN A 17 -1.70 10.87 -1.95
CA GLN A 17 -0.85 11.26 -0.82
C GLN A 17 -1.45 10.95 0.54
N ARG A 18 -2.76 10.77 0.63
CA ARG A 18 -3.46 10.46 1.88
C ARG A 18 -3.56 8.97 2.15
N ILE A 19 -3.23 8.13 1.19
CA ILE A 19 -3.32 6.67 1.33
C ILE A 19 -2.15 6.18 2.17
N ASP A 20 -2.45 5.43 3.23
CA ASP A 20 -1.42 4.80 4.05
C ASP A 20 -0.95 3.50 3.40
N TRP A 21 -1.88 2.71 2.93
CA TRP A 21 -1.61 1.49 2.19
C TRP A 21 -2.87 1.01 1.48
N ILE A 22 -2.72 0.05 0.57
CA ILE A 22 -3.81 -0.50 -0.21
C ILE A 22 -3.82 -2.00 -0.04
N GLU A 23 -5.01 -2.54 0.20
CA GLU A 23 -5.22 -3.96 0.45
C GLU A 23 -6.14 -4.55 -0.61
N ALA A 24 -5.78 -5.72 -1.15
CA ALA A 24 -6.66 -6.43 -2.08
C ALA A 24 -7.77 -7.13 -1.30
N CYS A 25 -9.00 -7.03 -1.79
CA CYS A 25 -10.16 -7.65 -1.16
C CYS A 25 -11.15 -8.05 -2.26
N GLY A 26 -11.07 -9.32 -2.71
CA GLY A 26 -11.92 -9.81 -3.81
C GLY A 26 -11.69 -8.99 -5.08
N ASN A 27 -12.77 -8.45 -5.63
CA ASN A 27 -12.72 -7.62 -6.84
C ASN A 27 -12.47 -6.14 -6.53
N TYR A 28 -12.17 -5.82 -5.28
CA TYR A 28 -11.96 -4.45 -4.83
C TYR A 28 -10.57 -4.27 -4.25
N ALA A 29 -10.09 -3.06 -4.29
CA ALA A 29 -8.96 -2.62 -3.49
C ALA A 29 -9.48 -1.75 -2.37
N ILE A 30 -8.94 -1.92 -1.18
CA ILE A 30 -9.29 -1.08 -0.04
C ILE A 30 -8.18 -0.06 0.15
N LEU A 31 -8.53 1.21 -0.02
CA LEU A 31 -7.61 2.32 0.23
C LEU A 31 -7.74 2.70 1.71
N HIS A 32 -6.67 2.44 2.47
CA HIS A 32 -6.63 2.80 3.88
C HIS A 32 -6.14 4.24 4.02
N VAL A 33 -7.03 5.13 4.42
CA VAL A 33 -6.77 6.58 4.53
C VAL A 33 -7.07 7.00 5.95
N GLY A 34 -6.05 7.01 6.82
CA GLY A 34 -6.24 7.25 8.24
C GLY A 34 -7.22 6.23 8.82
N PRO A 35 -8.26 6.68 9.54
CA PRO A 35 -9.26 5.75 10.11
C PRO A 35 -10.31 5.28 9.12
N ARG A 36 -10.24 5.74 7.87
CA ARG A 36 -11.28 5.46 6.86
C ARG A 36 -10.79 4.46 5.83
N ASN A 37 -11.72 3.64 5.35
CA ASN A 37 -11.49 2.70 4.27
C ASN A 37 -12.34 3.11 3.08
N HIS A 38 -11.70 3.18 1.91
CA HIS A 38 -12.40 3.46 0.65
C HIS A 38 -12.26 2.26 -0.26
N PHE A 39 -13.37 1.77 -0.77
CA PHE A 39 -13.37 0.61 -1.67
C PHE A 39 -13.34 1.09 -3.11
N LEU A 40 -12.35 0.66 -3.85
CA LEU A 40 -12.18 1.00 -5.26
C LEU A 40 -12.24 -0.29 -6.07
N ARG A 41 -13.12 -0.33 -7.07
CA ARG A 41 -13.23 -1.50 -7.94
C ARG A 41 -12.11 -1.44 -8.99
N GLU A 42 -10.96 -1.92 -8.59
CA GLU A 42 -9.77 -1.91 -9.43
C GLU A 42 -8.84 -3.05 -9.04
N THR A 43 -8.03 -3.50 -9.99
CA THR A 43 -7.01 -4.50 -9.70
C THR A 43 -5.77 -3.85 -9.07
N MET A 44 -5.03 -4.65 -8.30
CA MET A 44 -3.78 -4.16 -7.72
C MET A 44 -2.76 -3.82 -8.82
N SER A 45 -2.75 -4.58 -9.92
CA SER A 45 -1.85 -4.30 -11.03
C SER A 45 -2.16 -2.96 -11.71
N ALA A 46 -3.45 -2.64 -11.88
CA ALA A 46 -3.84 -1.36 -12.44
C ALA A 46 -3.48 -0.22 -11.50
N LEU A 47 -3.70 -0.40 -10.20
CA LEU A 47 -3.33 0.61 -9.21
C LEU A 47 -1.83 0.88 -9.19
N GLU A 48 -1.03 -0.16 -9.36
CA GLU A 48 0.42 0.00 -9.46
C GLU A 48 0.82 0.99 -10.54
N THR A 49 0.11 0.97 -11.67
CA THR A 49 0.41 1.88 -12.78
C THR A 49 -0.16 3.28 -12.59
N LEU A 50 -1.21 3.40 -11.76
CA LEU A 50 -1.86 4.70 -11.52
C LEU A 50 -1.22 5.50 -10.40
N LEU A 51 -0.49 4.83 -9.50
CA LEU A 51 0.13 5.47 -8.35
C LEU A 51 1.51 5.99 -8.68
N PRO A 52 1.96 7.09 -8.04
CA PRO A 52 3.34 7.57 -8.23
C PRO A 52 4.35 6.49 -7.80
N PRO A 53 5.22 6.04 -8.71
CA PRO A 53 6.10 4.89 -8.41
C PRO A 53 7.18 5.18 -7.38
N HIS A 54 7.51 6.46 -7.16
CA HIS A 54 8.48 6.83 -6.13
C HIS A 54 7.90 6.77 -4.72
N ASP A 55 6.59 6.85 -4.61
CA ASP A 55 5.90 6.96 -3.33
C ASP A 55 5.27 5.65 -2.88
N PHE A 56 5.00 4.74 -3.81
CA PHE A 56 4.28 3.50 -3.53
C PHE A 56 5.08 2.30 -4.00
N LEU A 57 4.97 1.20 -3.25
CA LEU A 57 5.63 -0.05 -3.59
C LEU A 57 4.67 -1.20 -3.34
N ARG A 58 4.44 -2.02 -4.36
CA ARG A 58 3.69 -3.26 -4.18
C ARG A 58 4.60 -4.27 -3.49
N VAL A 59 4.21 -4.70 -2.29
CA VAL A 59 5.05 -5.58 -1.45
C VAL A 59 4.57 -7.02 -1.44
N SER A 60 3.35 -7.27 -1.91
CA SER A 60 2.81 -8.60 -2.09
C SER A 60 1.67 -8.56 -3.10
N ARG A 61 1.09 -9.73 -3.41
CA ARG A 61 -0.06 -9.79 -4.31
C ARG A 61 -1.24 -8.99 -3.77
N SER A 62 -1.31 -8.82 -2.47
CA SER A 62 -2.45 -8.23 -1.79
C SER A 62 -2.16 -6.91 -1.09
N ALA A 63 -0.97 -6.34 -1.23
CA ALA A 63 -0.64 -5.11 -0.51
C ALA A 63 0.28 -4.19 -1.30
N ILE A 64 -0.07 -2.89 -1.29
CA ILE A 64 0.77 -1.80 -1.77
C ILE A 64 0.97 -0.84 -0.61
N LEU A 65 2.21 -0.47 -0.33
CA LEU A 65 2.55 0.46 0.75
C LEU A 65 2.82 1.86 0.20
N HIS A 66 2.38 2.88 0.95
CA HIS A 66 2.88 4.23 0.78
C HIS A 66 4.19 4.31 1.56
N LEU A 67 5.31 4.46 0.87
CA LEU A 67 6.62 4.37 1.51
C LEU A 67 6.82 5.40 2.62
N ASP A 68 6.27 6.58 2.45
CA ASP A 68 6.35 7.65 3.46
C ASP A 68 5.66 7.29 4.78
N ARG A 69 4.77 6.32 4.75
CA ARG A 69 4.02 5.91 5.95
C ARG A 69 4.68 4.76 6.70
N VAL A 70 5.77 4.22 6.18
CA VAL A 70 6.46 3.09 6.81
C VAL A 70 7.36 3.60 7.92
N LYS A 71 7.14 3.09 9.12
CA LYS A 71 7.97 3.41 10.29
C LYS A 71 9.12 2.43 10.43
N GLU A 72 8.83 1.14 10.32
CA GLU A 72 9.80 0.06 10.52
C GLU A 72 9.50 -1.09 9.59
N VAL A 73 10.55 -1.85 9.25
CA VAL A 73 10.41 -3.11 8.52
C VAL A 73 10.97 -4.20 9.42
N HIS A 74 10.19 -5.25 9.61
CA HIS A 74 10.54 -6.36 10.50
C HIS A 74 10.61 -7.66 9.75
N THR A 75 11.55 -8.51 10.14
CA THR A 75 11.61 -9.90 9.71
C THR A 75 11.38 -10.79 10.91
N ALA A 76 10.68 -11.90 10.70
CA ALA A 76 10.49 -12.91 11.73
C ALA A 76 11.00 -14.25 11.21
N ASN A 77 11.08 -15.23 12.08
CA ASN A 77 11.50 -16.58 11.71
C ASN A 77 10.60 -17.14 10.62
N GLY A 78 11.18 -17.89 9.68
CA GLY A 78 10.43 -18.47 8.59
C GLY A 78 10.15 -17.57 7.41
N GLY A 79 10.85 -16.41 7.32
CA GLY A 79 10.71 -15.51 6.19
C GLY A 79 9.46 -14.66 6.20
N HIS A 80 8.80 -14.55 7.34
CA HIS A 80 7.63 -13.69 7.49
C HIS A 80 8.08 -12.26 7.73
N HIS A 81 7.72 -11.39 6.82
CA HIS A 81 8.10 -9.98 6.88
C HIS A 81 6.86 -9.10 7.06
N PHE A 82 7.01 -8.02 7.78
CA PHE A 82 5.94 -7.04 7.85
C PHE A 82 6.51 -5.62 7.96
N ALA A 83 5.74 -4.67 7.48
CA ALA A 83 6.01 -3.26 7.65
C ALA A 83 5.11 -2.72 8.76
N LEU A 84 5.70 -2.00 9.70
CA LEU A 84 4.95 -1.26 10.71
C LEU A 84 4.77 0.15 10.19
N LEU A 85 3.52 0.56 10.03
CA LEU A 85 3.21 1.90 9.56
C LEU A 85 3.16 2.88 10.72
N LYS A 86 3.27 4.16 10.41
CA LYS A 86 3.28 5.22 11.43
C LYS A 86 1.98 5.26 12.24
N ASN A 87 0.87 4.76 11.67
CA ASN A 87 -0.41 4.67 12.37
C ASN A 87 -0.54 3.42 13.25
N GLY A 88 0.49 2.57 13.32
CA GLY A 88 0.47 1.35 14.10
C GLY A 88 0.01 0.11 13.35
N GLN A 89 -0.46 0.24 12.12
CA GLN A 89 -0.90 -0.90 11.31
C GLN A 89 0.31 -1.73 10.89
N ARG A 90 0.17 -3.06 10.95
CA ARG A 90 1.16 -4.00 10.43
C ARG A 90 0.68 -4.56 9.12
N VAL A 91 1.53 -4.52 8.11
CA VAL A 91 1.22 -5.02 6.78
C VAL A 91 2.25 -6.10 6.43
N SER A 92 1.79 -7.33 6.28
CA SER A 92 2.64 -8.46 5.90
C SER A 92 3.03 -8.35 4.43
N PHE A 93 4.24 -8.79 4.09
CA PHE A 93 4.67 -8.78 2.71
C PHE A 93 5.58 -9.96 2.39
N THR A 94 5.67 -10.26 1.09
CA THR A 94 6.46 -11.37 0.56
C THR A 94 7.64 -10.90 -0.27
N ARG A 95 7.68 -9.62 -0.63
CA ARG A 95 8.78 -9.05 -1.40
C ARG A 95 10.05 -9.03 -0.55
N SER A 96 11.21 -9.04 -1.22
CA SER A 96 12.50 -9.01 -0.53
C SER A 96 12.61 -7.80 0.43
N VAL A 97 13.03 -8.07 1.65
CA VAL A 97 13.28 -7.01 2.66
C VAL A 97 14.30 -6.03 2.12
N ARG A 98 15.33 -6.53 1.41
CA ARG A 98 16.36 -5.66 0.82
C ARG A 98 15.76 -4.67 -0.18
N GLU A 99 14.83 -5.12 -1.01
CA GLU A 99 14.18 -4.22 -1.97
C GLU A 99 13.34 -3.16 -1.26
N VAL A 100 12.58 -3.55 -0.24
CA VAL A 100 11.75 -2.62 0.50
C VAL A 100 12.60 -1.59 1.22
N THR A 101 13.65 -2.02 1.93
CA THR A 101 14.53 -1.11 2.65
C THR A 101 15.33 -0.21 1.71
N SER A 102 15.72 -0.73 0.55
CA SER A 102 16.42 0.07 -0.46
C SER A 102 15.55 1.23 -0.94
N ARG A 103 14.26 0.96 -1.19
CA ARG A 103 13.31 1.99 -1.62
C ARG A 103 13.11 3.05 -0.52
N LEU A 104 13.09 2.63 0.74
CA LEU A 104 12.95 3.55 1.85
C LEU A 104 14.18 4.46 2.01
N ARG A 105 15.37 3.94 1.73
CA ARG A 105 16.60 4.72 1.85
C ARG A 105 16.75 5.79 0.77
N ASN A 106 16.10 5.61 -0.34
CA ASN A 106 16.20 6.53 -1.47
C ASN A 106 15.20 7.67 -1.40
N VAL A 107 14.54 7.82 -0.29
CA VAL A 107 13.58 8.88 -0.06
C VAL A 107 14.25 10.12 0.49
#